data_5d2743f78199371a1a9fec4e494c4ac1
#
_entry.id   5d2743f78199371a1a9fec4e494c4ac1
#
_cell.length_a   1.000
_cell.length_b   1.000
_cell.length_c   1.000
_cell.angle_alpha   90.00
_cell.angle_beta   90.00
_cell.angle_gamma   90.00
#
_symmetry.space_group_name_H-M   'P 1'
#
loop_
_entity.id
_entity.type
_entity.pdbx_description
1 polymer ?
#
loop_
_entity_poly.entity_id
_entity_poly.type
_entity_poly.pdbx_seq_one_letter_code
_entity_poly.pdbx_strand_id
1 'polypeptide(L)'
;MVDILRLLNKKGYKTLYHCGGHIKPREPLFVYVKFSRQVILPDTNKLPTGAGWGYDAYHNQIEYYNSDLDLNEDDKIKLLSQKHDELLQWAKALPKR
;
A
#
# COMPACT_ATOMS: atom_id res chain seq x y z
N MET A 1 -2.57 -4.57 8.25
CA MET A 1 -1.95 -5.06 6.99
C MET A 1 -2.20 -6.52 6.72
N VAL A 2 -2.28 -7.38 7.74
CA VAL A 2 -2.50 -8.83 7.57
C VAL A 2 -3.75 -9.15 6.76
N ASP A 3 -4.88 -8.49 7.04
CA ASP A 3 -6.13 -8.73 6.33
C ASP A 3 -6.04 -8.34 4.84
N ILE A 4 -5.32 -7.28 4.53
CA ILE A 4 -5.09 -6.83 3.16
C ILE A 4 -4.28 -7.88 2.40
N LEU A 5 -3.19 -8.37 3.00
CA LEU A 5 -2.32 -9.38 2.40
C LEU A 5 -3.06 -10.70 2.17
N ARG A 6 -3.87 -11.13 3.15
CA ARG A 6 -4.70 -12.33 3.00
C ARG A 6 -5.66 -12.20 1.83
N LEU A 7 -6.33 -11.06 1.73
CA LEU A 7 -7.29 -10.80 0.65
C LEU A 7 -6.61 -10.82 -0.71
N LEU A 8 -5.46 -10.15 -0.85
CA LEU A 8 -4.71 -10.12 -2.10
C LEU A 8 -4.26 -11.52 -2.52
N ASN A 9 -3.66 -12.28 -1.60
CA ASN A 9 -3.21 -13.64 -1.90
C ASN A 9 -4.38 -14.57 -2.23
N LYS A 10 -5.51 -14.45 -1.51
CA LYS A 10 -6.73 -15.22 -1.79
C LYS A 10 -7.29 -14.94 -3.18
N LYS A 11 -7.17 -13.69 -3.66
CA LYS A 11 -7.59 -13.31 -5.01
C LYS A 11 -6.59 -13.71 -6.11
N GLY A 12 -5.45 -14.28 -5.74
CA GLY A 12 -4.41 -14.72 -6.68
C GLY A 12 -3.30 -13.70 -6.93
N TYR A 13 -3.26 -12.61 -6.20
CA TYR A 13 -2.20 -11.60 -6.29
C TYR A 13 -1.14 -11.88 -5.23
N LYS A 14 -0.20 -12.77 -5.56
CA LYS A 14 0.83 -13.19 -4.62
C LYS A 14 1.72 -12.03 -4.19
N THR A 15 1.77 -11.76 -2.89
CA THR A 15 2.63 -10.73 -2.30
C THR A 15 3.97 -11.34 -1.86
N LEU A 16 5.07 -10.58 -2.03
CA LEU A 16 6.41 -11.00 -1.59
C LEU A 16 6.86 -10.26 -0.35
N TYR A 17 6.79 -8.93 -0.39
CA TYR A 17 7.22 -8.07 0.70
C TYR A 17 6.17 -7.00 0.94
N HIS A 18 6.13 -6.49 2.16
CA HIS A 18 5.25 -5.40 2.53
C HIS A 18 5.85 -4.58 3.66
N CYS A 19 5.39 -3.33 3.75
CA CYS A 19 5.61 -2.49 4.91
C CYS A 19 4.29 -1.77 5.20
N GLY A 20 3.78 -1.94 6.41
CA GLY A 20 2.56 -1.27 6.87
C GLY A 20 2.79 0.14 7.37
N GLY A 21 4.04 0.63 7.30
CA GLY A 21 4.44 1.93 7.80
C GLY A 21 5.09 1.84 9.18
N HIS A 22 6.02 2.76 9.42
CA HIS A 22 6.67 2.92 10.73
C HIS A 22 6.41 4.32 11.24
N ILE A 23 6.09 4.43 12.53
CA ILE A 23 5.86 5.72 13.18
C ILE A 23 7.10 6.03 13.99
N LYS A 24 8.02 6.78 13.36
CA LYS A 24 9.25 7.23 14.00
C LYS A 24 9.42 8.75 13.81
N PRO A 25 9.98 9.45 14.82
CA PRO A 25 10.25 10.87 14.69
C PRO A 25 11.18 11.16 13.51
N ARG A 26 10.85 12.17 12.72
CA ARG A 26 11.67 12.66 11.59
C ARG A 26 11.97 11.60 10.53
N GLU A 27 11.15 10.58 10.41
CA GLU A 27 11.21 9.63 9.30
C GLU A 27 9.99 9.80 8.40
N PRO A 28 10.16 9.65 7.08
CA PRO A 28 9.02 9.68 6.17
C PRO A 28 8.10 8.50 6.42
N LEU A 29 6.81 8.70 6.17
CA LEU A 29 5.84 7.63 6.21
C LEU A 29 5.84 6.90 4.88
N PHE A 30 6.04 5.59 4.92
CA PHE A 30 6.13 4.76 3.73
C PHE A 30 5.33 3.47 3.94
N VAL A 31 4.38 3.23 3.03
CA VAL A 31 3.54 2.02 3.03
C VAL A 31 3.69 1.37 1.66
N TYR A 32 3.96 0.07 1.59
CA TYR A 32 4.04 -0.60 0.31
C TYR A 32 3.63 -2.07 0.38
N VAL A 33 3.20 -2.58 -0.78
CA VAL A 33 3.02 -4.02 -1.03
C VAL A 33 3.72 -4.35 -2.34
N LYS A 34 4.69 -5.25 -2.29
CA LYS A 34 5.40 -5.76 -3.46
C LYS A 34 4.81 -7.11 -3.87
N PHE A 35 4.47 -7.23 -5.13
CA PHE A 35 3.92 -8.46 -5.71
C PHE A 35 5.01 -9.29 -6.39
N SER A 36 4.76 -10.60 -6.51
CA SER A 36 5.57 -11.47 -7.35
C SER A 36 5.62 -10.93 -8.80
N ARG A 37 6.74 -11.14 -9.48
CA ARG A 37 6.90 -10.72 -10.88
C ARG A 37 5.88 -11.38 -11.81
N GLN A 38 5.34 -12.52 -11.45
CA GLN A 38 4.33 -13.24 -12.22
C GLN A 38 2.94 -12.63 -12.08
N VAL A 39 2.74 -11.76 -11.09
CA VAL A 39 1.48 -11.06 -10.89
C VAL A 39 1.39 -9.89 -11.85
N ILE A 40 0.33 -9.88 -12.66
CA ILE A 40 0.00 -8.75 -13.53
C ILE A 40 -1.22 -8.08 -12.92
N LEU A 41 -1.05 -6.83 -12.48
CA LEU A 41 -2.17 -6.06 -11.97
C LEU A 41 -3.09 -5.66 -13.12
N PRO A 42 -4.42 -5.74 -12.95
CA PRO A 42 -5.37 -5.49 -14.03
C PRO A 42 -5.25 -4.09 -14.66
N ASP A 43 -4.98 -3.10 -13.82
CA ASP A 43 -4.82 -1.72 -14.27
C ASP A 43 -3.92 -0.96 -13.30
N THR A 44 -2.67 -0.72 -13.72
CA THR A 44 -1.69 -0.01 -12.91
C THR A 44 -1.96 1.49 -12.79
N ASN A 45 -2.94 2.01 -13.55
CA ASN A 45 -3.42 3.39 -13.42
C ASN A 45 -4.52 3.52 -12.35
N LYS A 46 -5.14 2.41 -11.97
CA LYS A 46 -6.14 2.38 -10.88
C LYS A 46 -5.44 2.07 -9.57
N LEU A 47 -5.04 3.11 -8.88
CA LEU A 47 -4.39 3.04 -7.58
C LEU A 47 -5.41 3.21 -6.46
N PRO A 48 -5.06 2.91 -5.20
CA PRO A 48 -5.91 3.25 -4.08
C PRO A 48 -6.32 4.72 -4.14
N THR A 49 -7.56 5.03 -3.73
CA THR A 49 -8.05 6.40 -3.69
C THR A 49 -7.28 7.19 -2.62
N GLY A 50 -7.10 8.48 -2.87
CA GLY A 50 -6.35 9.34 -1.99
C GLY A 50 -5.01 9.77 -2.59
N ALA A 51 -4.36 10.74 -1.94
CA ALA A 51 -3.11 11.29 -2.44
C ALA A 51 -1.92 10.44 -2.04
N GLY A 52 -0.87 10.46 -2.84
CA GLY A 52 0.43 9.91 -2.51
C GLY A 52 0.68 8.47 -2.93
N TRP A 53 -0.32 7.80 -3.52
CA TRP A 53 -0.14 6.45 -4.03
C TRP A 53 0.55 6.44 -5.39
N GLY A 54 1.42 5.45 -5.59
CA GLY A 54 2.12 5.23 -6.85
C GLY A 54 2.31 3.76 -7.13
N TYR A 55 2.64 3.45 -8.39
CA TYR A 55 3.03 2.11 -8.81
C TYR A 55 4.47 2.13 -9.30
N ASP A 56 5.30 1.30 -8.68
CA ASP A 56 6.70 1.10 -9.08
C ASP A 56 6.78 -0.15 -9.97
N ALA A 57 6.88 0.06 -11.28
CA ALA A 57 6.92 -1.03 -12.26
C ALA A 57 8.16 -1.90 -12.10
N TYR A 58 9.28 -1.33 -11.70
CA TYR A 58 10.53 -2.06 -11.53
C TYR A 58 10.42 -3.12 -10.42
N HIS A 59 9.73 -2.76 -9.32
CA HIS A 59 9.53 -3.66 -8.19
C HIS A 59 8.18 -4.37 -8.19
N ASN A 60 7.30 -4.06 -9.14
CA ASN A 60 5.89 -4.51 -9.16
C ASN A 60 5.21 -4.22 -7.81
N GLN A 61 5.22 -2.96 -7.41
CA GLN A 61 4.91 -2.52 -6.07
C GLN A 61 3.93 -1.35 -6.07
N ILE A 62 2.87 -1.46 -5.25
CA ILE A 62 2.00 -0.34 -4.91
C ILE A 62 2.57 0.30 -3.66
N GLU A 63 2.73 1.62 -3.67
CA GLU A 63 3.37 2.34 -2.59
C GLU A 63 2.74 3.69 -2.32
N TYR A 64 2.81 4.08 -1.04
CA TYR A 64 2.49 5.41 -0.56
C TYR A 64 3.72 5.97 0.16
N TYR A 65 4.09 7.19 -0.18
CA TYR A 65 5.22 7.87 0.43
C TYR A 65 4.83 9.30 0.83
N ASN A 66 5.12 9.66 2.07
CA ASN A 66 4.94 11.02 2.56
C ASN A 66 6.25 11.49 3.20
N SER A 67 6.88 12.47 2.58
CA SER A 67 8.17 13.02 3.00
C SER A 67 8.06 14.13 4.05
N ASP A 68 6.87 14.44 4.54
CA ASP A 68 6.70 15.47 5.56
C ASP A 68 7.25 14.99 6.90
N LEU A 69 8.44 15.48 7.24
CA LEU A 69 9.14 15.08 8.47
C LEU A 69 8.62 15.82 9.71
N ASP A 70 7.76 16.82 9.55
CA ASP A 70 7.20 17.62 10.63
C ASP A 70 5.87 17.06 11.16
N LEU A 71 5.34 16.01 10.54
CA LEU A 71 4.15 15.33 11.06
C LEU A 71 4.43 14.76 12.45
N ASN A 72 3.56 15.07 13.41
CA ASN A 72 3.67 14.48 14.74
C ASN A 72 3.18 13.03 14.72
N GLU A 73 3.41 12.32 15.84
CA GLU A 73 3.05 10.90 15.94
C GLU A 73 1.55 10.66 15.75
N ASP A 74 0.70 11.51 16.37
CA ASP A 74 -0.76 11.36 16.25
C ASP A 74 -1.23 11.55 14.81
N ASP A 75 -0.68 12.51 14.09
CA ASP A 75 -0.99 12.75 12.68
C ASP A 75 -0.55 11.57 11.82
N LYS A 76 0.61 10.99 12.11
CA LYS A 76 1.11 9.80 11.40
C LYS A 76 0.21 8.59 11.62
N ILE A 77 -0.26 8.38 12.86
CA ILE A 77 -1.18 7.28 13.19
C ILE A 77 -2.48 7.41 12.40
N LYS A 78 -3.07 8.61 12.39
CA LYS A 78 -4.31 8.87 11.64
C LYS A 78 -4.12 8.67 10.15
N LEU A 79 -3.03 9.20 9.60
CA LEU A 79 -2.71 9.08 8.19
C LEU A 79 -2.48 7.62 7.80
N LEU A 80 -1.75 6.88 8.62
CA LEU A 80 -1.49 5.47 8.39
C LEU A 80 -2.77 4.64 8.37
N SER A 81 -3.67 4.88 9.32
CA SER A 81 -4.98 4.24 9.37
C SER A 81 -5.79 4.53 8.10
N GLN A 82 -5.80 5.78 7.65
CA GLN A 82 -6.46 6.19 6.43
C GLN A 82 -5.87 5.48 5.20
N LYS A 83 -4.55 5.37 5.13
CA LYS A 83 -3.88 4.72 3.98
C LYS A 83 -4.11 3.22 3.97
N HIS A 84 -4.17 2.57 5.12
CA HIS A 84 -4.57 1.16 5.21
C HIS A 84 -6.00 0.94 4.73
N ASP A 85 -6.94 1.82 5.09
CA ASP A 85 -8.32 1.73 4.61
C ASP A 85 -8.41 1.91 3.08
N GLU A 86 -7.69 2.88 2.53
CA GLU A 86 -7.62 3.11 1.08
C GLU A 86 -7.08 1.89 0.36
N LEU A 87 -6.01 1.30 0.88
CA LEU A 87 -5.41 0.09 0.32
C LEU A 87 -6.35 -1.10 0.40
N LEU A 88 -7.05 -1.27 1.52
CA LEU A 88 -8.03 -2.33 1.70
C LEU A 88 -9.19 -2.20 0.70
N GLN A 89 -9.73 -1.01 0.51
CA GLN A 89 -10.81 -0.78 -0.47
C GLN A 89 -10.34 -1.08 -1.89
N TRP A 90 -9.11 -0.68 -2.23
CA TRP A 90 -8.51 -1.02 -3.52
C TRP A 90 -8.40 -2.55 -3.71
N ALA A 91 -7.92 -3.25 -2.70
CA ALA A 91 -7.79 -4.71 -2.74
C ALA A 91 -9.14 -5.41 -2.89
N LYS A 92 -10.19 -4.90 -2.21
CA LYS A 92 -11.55 -5.43 -2.34
C LYS A 92 -12.12 -5.24 -3.75
N ALA A 93 -11.76 -4.16 -4.40
CA ALA A 93 -12.25 -3.83 -5.75
C ALA A 93 -11.53 -4.61 -6.86
N LEU A 94 -10.38 -5.22 -6.57
CA LEU A 94 -9.65 -6.01 -7.56
C LEU A 94 -10.45 -7.25 -7.97
N PRO A 95 -10.48 -7.58 -9.27
CA PRO A 95 -11.09 -8.84 -9.71
C PRO A 95 -10.26 -10.01 -9.22
N LYS A 96 -10.90 -11.14 -9.00
CA LYS A 96 -10.21 -12.39 -8.67
C LYS A 96 -9.43 -12.86 -9.90
N ARG A 97 -8.16 -13.21 -9.70
CA ARG A 97 -7.33 -13.80 -10.76
C ARG A 97 -7.72 -15.23 -11.03
#